data_1f111a76e2f60769b72ff5b26a33347b
#
_entry.id   1f111a76e2f60769b72ff5b26a33347b
#
_cell.length_a   1.000
_cell.length_b   1.000
_cell.length_c   1.000
_cell.angle_alpha   90.00
_cell.angle_beta   90.00
_cell.angle_gamma   90.00
#
_symmetry.space_group_name_H-M   'P 1'
#
loop_
_entity.id
_entity.type
_entity.pdbx_description
1 polymer ?
#
loop_
_entity_poly.entity_id
_entity_poly.type
_entity_poly.pdbx_seq_one_letter_code
_entity_poly.pdbx_strand_id
1 'polypeptide(L)'
;QQRAAIPPLGDLSTLHGCSLAVVEQSLRGEELRARHQAVLLQLRRKALRERARAQLAWLGHRRRVLENLQDSNGASAMAAKQHKILMELKQEQAEIQHLRSIHRAAHRERKLLLKQQREILMIQHSTAQLQEKLHSLSG
;
A
#
# COMPACT_ATOMS: atom_id res chain seq x y z
N GLN A 1 -20.03 -16.89 -9.62
CA GLN A 1 -19.20 -16.65 -8.45
C GLN A 1 -18.98 -17.93 -7.68
N GLN A 2 -17.80 -18.44 -7.76
CA GLN A 2 -17.45 -19.63 -7.00
C GLN A 2 -16.83 -19.23 -5.68
N ARG A 3 -17.48 -19.57 -4.62
CA ARG A 3 -16.86 -19.55 -3.31
C ARG A 3 -15.84 -20.67 -3.22
N ALA A 4 -14.66 -20.37 -2.74
CA ALA A 4 -13.71 -21.40 -2.38
C ALA A 4 -14.37 -22.32 -1.37
N ALA A 5 -14.55 -23.58 -1.73
CA ALA A 5 -15.13 -24.57 -0.83
C ALA A 5 -14.19 -24.76 0.36
N ILE A 6 -14.74 -24.67 1.57
CA ILE A 6 -14.01 -25.02 2.78
C ILE A 6 -13.86 -26.54 2.79
N PRO A 7 -12.62 -27.08 2.81
CA PRO A 7 -12.44 -28.52 2.81
C PRO A 7 -13.00 -29.16 4.09
N PRO A 8 -13.56 -30.37 4.00
CA PRO A 8 -14.03 -31.05 5.19
C PRO A 8 -12.88 -31.36 6.15
N LEU A 9 -13.17 -31.36 7.44
CA LEU A 9 -12.19 -31.56 8.51
C LEU A 9 -11.35 -32.85 8.36
N GLY A 10 -11.89 -33.87 7.71
CA GLY A 10 -11.18 -35.13 7.47
C GLY A 10 -10.02 -35.03 6.48
N ASP A 11 -9.98 -33.98 5.66
CA ASP A 11 -8.95 -33.79 4.62
C ASP A 11 -7.83 -32.88 5.04
N LEU A 12 -7.82 -32.41 6.30
CA LEU A 12 -6.81 -31.45 6.78
C LEU A 12 -5.37 -31.99 6.66
N SER A 13 -5.15 -33.27 6.86
CA SER A 13 -3.82 -33.88 6.78
C SER A 13 -3.26 -33.88 5.36
N THR A 14 -4.10 -34.02 4.34
CA THR A 14 -3.69 -33.99 2.93
C THR A 14 -3.56 -32.58 2.39
N LEU A 15 -4.29 -31.64 2.96
CA LEU A 15 -4.32 -30.25 2.51
C LEU A 15 -3.31 -29.34 3.21
N HIS A 16 -2.70 -29.78 4.30
CA HIS A 16 -1.77 -28.98 5.10
C HIS A 16 -0.62 -28.43 4.26
N GLY A 17 0.02 -29.23 3.45
CA GLY A 17 1.13 -28.80 2.61
C GLY A 17 0.70 -27.76 1.57
N CYS A 18 -0.45 -27.99 0.91
CA CYS A 18 -1.02 -27.06 -0.06
C CYS A 18 -1.46 -25.75 0.61
N SER A 19 -2.15 -25.83 1.75
CA SER A 19 -2.62 -24.66 2.48
C SER A 19 -1.46 -23.81 3.01
N LEU A 20 -0.43 -24.44 3.53
CA LEU A 20 0.76 -23.74 4.00
C LEU A 20 1.49 -23.05 2.84
N ALA A 21 1.65 -23.73 1.71
CA ALA A 21 2.27 -23.17 0.52
C ALA A 21 1.47 -21.97 -0.01
N VAL A 22 0.15 -22.06 -0.01
CA VAL A 22 -0.74 -20.96 -0.41
C VAL A 22 -0.59 -19.75 0.53
N VAL A 23 -0.55 -19.97 1.84
CA VAL A 23 -0.36 -18.89 2.82
C VAL A 23 1.01 -18.23 2.63
N GLU A 24 2.06 -19.01 2.43
CA GLU A 24 3.41 -18.47 2.18
C GLU A 24 3.47 -17.69 0.87
N GLN A 25 2.80 -18.16 -0.16
CA GLN A 25 2.68 -17.45 -1.43
C GLN A 25 1.89 -16.15 -1.25
N SER A 26 0.83 -16.16 -0.47
CA SER A 26 0.04 -14.98 -0.14
C SER A 26 0.84 -13.94 0.63
N LEU A 27 1.71 -14.38 1.54
CA LEU A 27 2.64 -13.48 2.25
C LEU A 27 3.61 -12.80 1.28
N ARG A 28 4.19 -13.55 0.36
CA ARG A 28 5.09 -12.99 -0.66
C ARG A 28 4.35 -12.03 -1.58
N GLY A 29 3.13 -12.39 -1.98
CA GLY A 29 2.29 -11.54 -2.81
C GLY A 29 1.89 -10.25 -2.10
N GLU A 30 1.60 -10.31 -0.81
CA GLU A 30 1.28 -9.15 0.00
C GLU A 30 2.47 -8.18 0.11
N GLU A 31 3.68 -8.71 0.32
CA GLU A 31 4.91 -7.89 0.33
C GLU A 31 5.14 -7.19 -1.01
N LEU A 32 4.96 -7.91 -2.10
CA LEU A 32 5.13 -7.36 -3.45
C LEU A 32 4.10 -6.28 -3.74
N ARG A 33 2.84 -6.53 -3.38
CA ARG A 33 1.75 -5.57 -3.55
C ARG A 33 2.00 -4.29 -2.76
N ALA A 34 2.45 -4.43 -1.51
CA ALA A 34 2.75 -3.29 -0.65
C ALA A 34 3.88 -2.43 -1.23
N ARG A 35 4.94 -3.04 -1.74
CA ARG A 35 6.03 -2.31 -2.42
C ARG A 35 5.54 -1.60 -3.67
N HIS A 36 4.72 -2.27 -4.46
CA HIS A 36 4.17 -1.70 -5.68
C HIS A 36 3.30 -0.48 -5.39
N GLN A 37 2.41 -0.59 -4.40
CA GLN A 37 1.57 0.53 -3.96
C GLN A 37 2.41 1.71 -3.45
N ALA A 38 3.46 1.43 -2.68
CA ALA A 38 4.37 2.47 -2.17
C ALA A 38 5.09 3.21 -3.31
N VAL A 39 5.55 2.48 -4.32
CA VAL A 39 6.20 3.07 -5.50
C VAL A 39 5.22 3.94 -6.28
N LEU A 40 3.99 3.47 -6.50
CA LEU A 40 2.97 4.25 -7.21
C LEU A 40 2.64 5.57 -6.50
N LEU A 41 2.51 5.54 -5.17
CA LEU A 41 2.28 6.77 -4.39
C LEU A 41 3.47 7.72 -4.46
N GLN A 42 4.68 7.19 -4.42
CA GLN A 42 5.89 8.00 -4.54
C GLN A 42 6.00 8.67 -5.91
N LEU A 43 5.70 7.94 -6.98
CA LEU A 43 5.66 8.47 -8.34
C LEU A 43 4.60 9.56 -8.49
N ARG A 44 3.42 9.34 -7.91
CA ARG A 44 2.35 10.34 -7.91
C ARG A 44 2.80 11.61 -7.18
N ARG A 45 3.43 11.48 -6.04
CA ARG A 45 3.96 12.59 -5.26
C ARG A 45 5.01 13.38 -6.05
N LYS A 46 5.90 12.68 -6.72
CA LYS A 46 6.96 13.27 -7.55
C LYS A 46 6.36 14.05 -8.73
N ALA A 47 5.41 13.45 -9.45
CA ALA A 47 4.73 14.08 -10.56
C ALA A 47 3.98 15.34 -10.13
N LEU A 48 3.32 15.28 -8.99
CA LEU A 48 2.61 16.41 -8.40
C LEU A 48 3.56 17.57 -8.09
N ARG A 49 4.70 17.28 -7.47
CA ARG A 49 5.72 18.29 -7.16
C ARG A 49 6.31 18.93 -8.42
N GLU A 50 6.63 18.11 -9.42
CA GLU A 50 7.21 18.59 -10.68
C GLU A 50 6.23 19.49 -11.43
N ARG A 51 4.96 19.11 -11.47
CA ARG A 51 3.92 19.95 -12.09
C ARG A 51 3.74 21.27 -11.36
N ALA A 52 3.67 21.24 -10.03
CA ALA A 52 3.54 22.43 -9.22
C ALA A 52 4.75 23.36 -9.39
N ARG A 53 5.96 22.78 -9.41
CA ARG A 53 7.20 23.55 -9.63
C ARG A 53 7.19 24.27 -10.98
N ALA A 54 6.77 23.58 -12.04
CA ALA A 54 6.67 24.17 -13.36
C ALA A 54 5.65 25.31 -13.42
N GLN A 55 4.46 25.09 -12.84
CA GLN A 55 3.43 26.12 -12.75
C GLN A 55 3.86 27.35 -11.95
N LEU A 56 4.53 27.12 -10.82
CA LEU A 56 5.05 28.21 -9.97
C LEU A 56 6.13 28.99 -10.68
N ALA A 57 7.03 28.33 -11.40
CA ALA A 57 8.07 28.99 -12.17
C ALA A 57 7.49 29.88 -13.26
N TRP A 58 6.49 29.38 -13.98
CA TRP A 58 5.81 30.13 -15.02
C TRP A 58 5.07 31.35 -14.46
N LEU A 59 4.34 31.19 -13.38
CA LEU A 59 3.64 32.28 -12.69
C LEU A 59 4.62 33.28 -12.09
N GLY A 60 5.73 32.83 -11.57
CA GLY A 60 6.80 33.71 -11.06
C GLY A 60 7.41 34.57 -12.16
N HIS A 61 7.60 33.97 -13.34
CA HIS A 61 8.09 34.75 -14.50
C HIS A 61 7.06 35.79 -14.94
N ARG A 62 5.78 35.40 -15.06
CA ARG A 62 4.70 36.33 -15.40
C ARG A 62 4.58 37.48 -14.39
N ARG A 63 4.67 37.13 -13.12
CA ARG A 63 4.65 38.15 -12.04
C ARG A 63 5.76 39.15 -12.18
N ARG A 64 6.98 38.72 -12.46
CA ARG A 64 8.13 39.62 -12.65
C ARG A 64 7.95 40.55 -13.86
N VAL A 65 7.44 40.01 -14.96
CA VAL A 65 7.13 40.79 -16.16
C VAL A 65 6.10 41.87 -15.83
N LEU A 66 5.04 41.54 -15.12
CA LEU A 66 3.99 42.50 -14.74
C LEU A 66 4.51 43.55 -13.73
N GLU A 67 5.37 43.14 -12.81
CA GLU A 67 6.02 44.07 -11.89
C GLU A 67 6.90 45.11 -12.65
N ASN A 68 7.67 44.64 -13.65
CA ASN A 68 8.48 45.49 -14.49
C ASN A 68 7.65 46.46 -15.33
N LEU A 69 6.44 46.07 -15.72
CA LEU A 69 5.49 46.92 -16.41
C LEU A 69 4.68 47.81 -15.46
N GLN A 70 4.97 47.75 -14.16
CA GLN A 70 4.28 48.47 -13.10
C GLN A 70 2.78 48.16 -13.00
N ASP A 71 2.39 46.96 -13.42
CA ASP A 71 1.05 46.46 -13.28
C ASP A 71 0.92 45.70 -11.94
N SER A 72 0.67 46.46 -10.87
CA SER A 72 0.56 45.87 -9.51
C SER A 72 -0.64 44.97 -9.34
N ASN A 73 -1.75 45.26 -10.03
CA ASN A 73 -2.95 44.39 -9.98
C ASN A 73 -2.69 43.07 -10.64
N GLY A 74 -2.06 43.07 -11.80
CA GLY A 74 -1.69 41.85 -12.51
C GLY A 74 -0.68 41.02 -11.71
N ALA A 75 0.33 41.66 -11.13
CA ALA A 75 1.31 40.99 -10.28
C ALA A 75 0.66 40.36 -9.05
N SER A 76 -0.24 41.08 -8.40
CA SER A 76 -1.01 40.54 -7.26
C SER A 76 -1.88 39.33 -7.65
N ALA A 77 -2.50 39.37 -8.82
CA ALA A 77 -3.26 38.25 -9.34
C ALA A 77 -2.40 37.01 -9.55
N MET A 78 -1.17 37.19 -10.07
CA MET A 78 -0.21 36.08 -10.23
C MET A 78 0.25 35.52 -8.87
N ALA A 79 0.48 36.40 -7.92
CA ALA A 79 0.84 36.02 -6.55
C ALA A 79 -0.28 35.20 -5.89
N ALA A 80 -1.53 35.60 -6.09
CA ALA A 80 -2.70 34.86 -5.59
C ALA A 80 -2.79 33.47 -6.21
N LYS A 81 -2.54 33.34 -7.51
CA LYS A 81 -2.51 32.04 -8.20
C LYS A 81 -1.37 31.15 -7.68
N GLN A 82 -0.19 31.72 -7.43
CA GLN A 82 0.92 30.98 -6.83
C GLN A 82 0.55 30.46 -5.45
N HIS A 83 -0.09 31.29 -4.63
CA HIS A 83 -0.55 30.88 -3.31
C HIS A 83 -1.54 29.73 -3.38
N LYS A 84 -2.49 29.81 -4.30
CA LYS A 84 -3.50 28.75 -4.52
C LYS A 84 -2.83 27.43 -4.90
N ILE A 85 -1.86 27.46 -5.81
CA ILE A 85 -1.11 26.26 -6.21
C ILE A 85 -0.37 25.65 -5.03
N LEU A 86 0.27 26.48 -4.19
CA LEU A 86 0.97 25.99 -3.00
C LEU A 86 0.00 25.35 -2.00
N MET A 87 -1.16 25.92 -1.81
CA MET A 87 -2.18 25.37 -0.92
C MET A 87 -2.72 24.04 -1.45
N GLU A 88 -3.01 23.96 -2.74
CA GLU A 88 -3.45 22.74 -3.41
C GLU A 88 -2.39 21.64 -3.32
N LEU A 89 -1.11 22.02 -3.53
CA LEU A 89 0.00 21.08 -3.41
C LEU A 89 0.08 20.50 -2.00
N LYS A 90 0.00 21.33 -0.98
CA LYS A 90 0.03 20.88 0.42
C LYS A 90 -1.12 19.93 0.71
N GLN A 91 -2.32 20.26 0.23
CA GLN A 91 -3.50 19.43 0.43
C GLN A 91 -3.36 18.07 -0.24
N GLU A 92 -2.93 18.05 -1.49
CA GLU A 92 -2.74 16.80 -2.24
C GLU A 92 -1.61 15.95 -1.65
N GLN A 93 -0.53 16.58 -1.18
CA GLN A 93 0.54 15.86 -0.46
C GLN A 93 0.05 15.26 0.85
N ALA A 94 -0.82 15.97 1.58
CA ALA A 94 -1.42 15.45 2.80
C ALA A 94 -2.33 14.24 2.51
N GLU A 95 -3.09 14.29 1.42
CA GLU A 95 -3.92 13.16 0.97
C GLU A 95 -3.08 11.94 0.61
N ILE A 96 -1.97 12.14 -0.11
CA ILE A 96 -1.04 11.05 -0.45
C ILE A 96 -0.44 10.45 0.82
N GLN A 97 -0.04 11.28 1.77
CA GLN A 97 0.50 10.82 3.04
C GLN A 97 -0.54 10.02 3.83
N HIS A 98 -1.79 10.46 3.81
CA HIS A 98 -2.90 9.74 4.45
C HIS A 98 -3.13 8.38 3.80
N LEU A 99 -3.17 8.30 2.46
CA LEU A 99 -3.28 7.04 1.72
C LEU A 99 -2.13 6.11 2.05
N ARG A 100 -0.91 6.64 2.13
CA ARG A 100 0.27 5.86 2.50
C ARG A 100 0.12 5.25 3.88
N SER A 101 -0.38 6.02 4.84
CA SER A 101 -0.63 5.53 6.20
C SER A 101 -1.69 4.42 6.23
N ILE A 102 -2.78 4.59 5.48
CA ILE A 102 -3.85 3.60 5.34
C ILE A 102 -3.30 2.31 4.72
N HIS A 103 -2.55 2.42 3.63
CA HIS A 103 -1.97 1.25 2.95
C HIS A 103 -1.01 0.49 3.86
N ARG A 104 -0.18 1.21 4.62
CA ARG A 104 0.75 0.59 5.58
C ARG A 104 0.01 -0.14 6.69
N ALA A 105 -1.03 0.48 7.25
CA ALA A 105 -1.82 -0.14 8.30
C ALA A 105 -2.53 -1.39 7.80
N ALA A 106 -3.17 -1.31 6.63
CA ALA A 106 -3.85 -2.45 6.01
C ALA A 106 -2.87 -3.58 5.67
N HIS A 107 -1.69 -3.24 5.16
CA HIS A 107 -0.64 -4.21 4.87
C HIS A 107 -0.18 -4.94 6.14
N ARG A 108 0.09 -4.20 7.22
CA ARG A 108 0.49 -4.80 8.50
C ARG A 108 -0.59 -5.75 9.03
N GLU A 109 -1.84 -5.36 8.94
CA GLU A 109 -2.97 -6.18 9.39
C GLU A 109 -3.09 -7.46 8.57
N ARG A 110 -3.05 -7.36 7.24
CA ARG A 110 -3.11 -8.54 6.35
C ARG A 110 -1.93 -9.47 6.58
N LYS A 111 -0.75 -8.92 6.74
CA LYS A 111 0.47 -9.68 7.02
C LYS A 111 0.38 -10.42 8.34
N LEU A 112 -0.13 -9.74 9.37
CA LEU A 112 -0.33 -10.35 10.69
C LEU A 112 -1.32 -11.53 10.62
N LEU A 113 -2.45 -11.35 9.94
CA LEU A 113 -3.45 -12.40 9.76
C LEU A 113 -2.89 -13.61 9.02
N LEU A 114 -2.12 -13.37 7.96
CA LEU A 114 -1.48 -14.44 7.19
C LEU A 114 -0.44 -15.19 8.01
N LYS A 115 0.34 -14.48 8.83
CA LYS A 115 1.31 -15.11 9.74
C LYS A 115 0.62 -15.96 10.80
N GLN A 116 -0.49 -15.50 11.33
CA GLN A 116 -1.30 -16.28 12.29
C GLN A 116 -1.86 -17.54 11.63
N GLN A 117 -2.37 -17.44 10.41
CA GLN A 117 -2.82 -18.61 9.66
C GLN A 117 -1.69 -19.60 9.43
N ARG A 118 -0.50 -19.11 9.07
CA ARG A 118 0.68 -19.95 8.89
C ARG A 118 1.02 -20.72 10.16
N GLU A 119 1.02 -20.04 11.29
CA GLU A 119 1.30 -20.67 12.59
C GLU A 119 0.28 -21.74 12.95
N ILE A 120 -1.01 -21.48 12.73
CA ILE A 120 -2.08 -22.44 12.97
C ILE A 120 -1.87 -23.69 12.10
N LEU A 121 -1.58 -23.50 10.81
CA LEU A 121 -1.34 -24.61 9.89
C LEU A 121 -0.09 -25.41 10.28
N MET A 122 0.97 -24.75 10.72
CA MET A 122 2.19 -25.42 11.19
C MET A 122 1.92 -26.24 12.45
N ILE A 123 1.17 -25.70 13.40
CA ILE A 123 0.77 -26.41 14.63
C ILE A 123 -0.08 -27.63 14.29
N GLN A 124 -1.08 -27.47 13.41
CA GLN A 124 -1.93 -28.57 12.97
C GLN A 124 -1.13 -29.68 12.28
N HIS A 125 -0.18 -29.30 11.44
CA HIS A 125 0.72 -30.24 10.77
C HIS A 125 1.58 -31.00 11.80
N SER A 126 2.17 -30.33 12.76
CA SER A 126 2.96 -30.96 13.81
C SER A 126 2.12 -31.90 14.69
N THR A 127 0.90 -31.48 15.01
CA THR A 127 -0.05 -32.31 15.78
C THR A 127 -0.42 -33.57 15.03
N ALA A 128 -0.69 -33.44 13.73
CA ALA A 128 -1.01 -34.58 12.88
C ALA A 128 0.16 -35.58 12.81
N GLN A 129 1.39 -35.08 12.69
CA GLN A 129 2.58 -35.93 12.71
C GLN A 129 2.77 -36.67 14.02
N LEU A 130 2.53 -36.00 15.15
CA LEU A 130 2.60 -36.63 16.46
C LEU A 130 1.54 -37.72 16.66
N GLN A 131 0.32 -37.44 16.21
CA GLN A 131 -0.75 -38.44 16.25
C GLN A 131 -0.41 -39.66 15.42
N GLU A 132 0.15 -39.47 14.25
CA GLU A 132 0.60 -40.54 13.37
C GLU A 132 1.68 -41.40 14.03
N LYS A 133 2.66 -40.77 14.67
CA LYS A 133 3.73 -41.45 15.43
C LYS A 133 3.17 -42.23 16.60
N LEU A 134 2.25 -41.67 17.36
CA LEU A 134 1.61 -42.36 18.47
C LEU A 134 0.79 -43.57 18.01
N HIS A 135 0.08 -43.42 16.90
CA HIS A 135 -0.67 -44.51 16.31
C HIS A 135 0.23 -45.65 15.84
N SER A 136 1.37 -45.30 15.24
CA SER A 136 2.40 -46.22 14.77
C SER A 136 3.02 -47.00 15.93
N LEU A 137 3.23 -46.34 17.08
CA LEU A 137 3.81 -46.93 18.29
C LEU A 137 2.82 -47.82 19.05
N SER A 138 1.54 -47.55 18.98
CA SER A 138 0.48 -48.34 19.65
C SER A 138 -0.02 -49.53 18.86
N GLY A 139 0.33 -49.55 17.62
CA GLY A 139 -0.02 -50.65 16.74
C GLY A 139 1.12 -51.61 16.54
#